data_97e46e583ccbec05c1c43ccfb3ffb9ca
#
_entry.id   97e46e583ccbec05c1c43ccfb3ffb9ca
#
_cell.length_a   1.000
_cell.length_b   1.000
_cell.length_c   1.000
_cell.angle_alpha   90.00
_cell.angle_beta   90.00
_cell.angle_gamma   90.00
#
_symmetry.space_group_name_H-M   'P 1'
#
loop_
_entity.id
_entity.type
_entity.pdbx_description
1 polymer ?
#
loop_
_entity_poly.entity_id
_entity_poly.type
_entity_poly.pdbx_seq_one_letter_code
_entity_poly.pdbx_strand_id
1 'polypeptide(L)'
;MKLDLQYTGIADQLVDWEEKASEAFQTLVNKSGEGNDFLGWIDQPENSDKEEYDRLKKAAEKIRSDSEVLVVIGIGGSYLGARAVIEALSPRYEKGKTEILYAGNHLSDPEL
;
A
#
# COMPACT_ATOMS: atom_id res chain seq x y z
N MET A 1 -9.97 13.30 -7.92
CA MET A 1 -10.22 12.16 -8.81
C MET A 1 -11.58 12.35 -9.45
N LYS A 2 -11.74 12.14 -10.77
CA LYS A 2 -13.03 12.23 -11.48
C LYS A 2 -13.38 10.81 -11.95
N LEU A 3 -14.58 10.35 -11.62
CA LEU A 3 -15.10 9.05 -12.03
C LEU A 3 -16.14 9.30 -13.14
N ASP A 4 -15.95 8.65 -14.29
CA ASP A 4 -16.90 8.69 -15.40
C ASP A 4 -17.61 7.34 -15.50
N LEU A 5 -18.90 7.33 -15.30
CA LEU A 5 -19.74 6.13 -15.29
C LEU A 5 -20.66 6.03 -16.52
N GLN A 6 -20.46 6.88 -17.52
CA GLN A 6 -21.35 6.99 -18.69
C GLN A 6 -21.64 5.64 -19.37
N TYR A 7 -20.66 4.73 -19.39
CA TYR A 7 -20.78 3.44 -20.10
C TYR A 7 -20.97 2.24 -19.18
N THR A 8 -21.16 2.45 -17.89
CA THR A 8 -21.24 1.34 -16.91
C THR A 8 -22.64 0.76 -16.78
N GLY A 9 -23.68 1.50 -17.16
CA GLY A 9 -25.09 1.13 -16.96
C GLY A 9 -25.56 1.17 -15.50
N ILE A 10 -24.72 1.66 -14.56
CA ILE A 10 -25.05 1.73 -13.13
C ILE A 10 -25.15 3.15 -12.59
N ALA A 11 -24.97 4.17 -13.44
CA ALA A 11 -24.95 5.57 -13.00
C ALA A 11 -26.23 5.97 -12.23
N ASP A 12 -27.39 5.54 -12.72
CA ASP A 12 -28.67 5.84 -12.10
C ASP A 12 -28.91 5.10 -10.78
N GLN A 13 -28.22 3.97 -10.57
CA GLN A 13 -28.34 3.15 -9.35
C GLN A 13 -27.50 3.70 -8.20
N LEU A 14 -26.52 4.55 -8.48
CA LEU A 14 -25.61 5.08 -7.44
C LEU A 14 -26.32 5.97 -6.44
N VAL A 15 -27.40 6.64 -6.86
CA VAL A 15 -28.21 7.50 -5.97
C VAL A 15 -28.78 6.69 -4.80
N ASP A 16 -29.18 5.44 -5.04
CA ASP A 16 -29.74 4.56 -4.03
C ASP A 16 -28.69 4.09 -2.98
N TRP A 17 -27.41 4.24 -3.31
CA TRP A 17 -26.30 3.85 -2.44
C TRP A 17 -25.66 5.01 -1.68
N GLU A 18 -26.00 6.26 -2.01
CA GLU A 18 -25.35 7.43 -1.43
C GLU A 18 -25.48 7.49 0.09
N GLU A 19 -26.69 7.26 0.63
CA GLU A 19 -26.95 7.25 2.06
C GLU A 19 -26.17 6.13 2.77
N LYS A 20 -26.26 4.90 2.25
CA LYS A 20 -25.55 3.73 2.81
C LYS A 20 -24.04 3.89 2.77
N ALA A 21 -23.52 4.43 1.68
CA ALA A 21 -22.08 4.69 1.55
C ALA A 21 -21.61 5.77 2.54
N SER A 22 -22.42 6.82 2.72
CA SER A 22 -22.14 7.87 3.69
C SER A 22 -22.14 7.35 5.12
N GLU A 23 -23.12 6.53 5.51
CA GLU A 23 -23.17 5.90 6.83
C GLU A 23 -21.98 4.98 7.09
N ALA A 24 -21.64 4.14 6.11
CA ALA A 24 -20.47 3.26 6.20
C ALA A 24 -19.16 4.06 6.33
N PHE A 25 -19.03 5.14 5.56
CA PHE A 25 -17.88 6.03 5.64
C PHE A 25 -17.78 6.71 7.02
N GLN A 26 -18.88 7.19 7.56
CA GLN A 26 -18.90 7.78 8.91
C GLN A 26 -18.53 6.75 10.00
N THR A 27 -19.04 5.52 9.88
CA THR A 27 -18.68 4.43 10.78
C THR A 27 -17.17 4.16 10.75
N LEU A 28 -16.57 4.15 9.57
CA LEU A 28 -15.13 3.96 9.38
C LEU A 28 -14.32 5.12 10.01
N VAL A 29 -14.65 6.35 9.67
CA VAL A 29 -13.92 7.55 10.13
C VAL A 29 -14.04 7.74 11.65
N ASN A 30 -15.24 7.50 12.19
CA ASN A 30 -15.50 7.60 13.62
C ASN A 30 -15.00 6.37 14.41
N LYS A 31 -14.49 5.35 13.73
CA LYS A 31 -14.00 4.09 14.31
C LYS A 31 -15.06 3.44 15.24
N SER A 32 -16.33 3.51 14.86
CA SER A 32 -17.45 3.08 15.69
C SER A 32 -17.98 1.68 15.37
N GLY A 33 -17.47 1.04 14.32
CA GLY A 33 -17.86 -0.31 13.89
C GLY A 33 -17.04 -1.42 14.53
N GLU A 34 -17.45 -2.66 14.27
CA GLU A 34 -16.69 -3.85 14.64
C GLU A 34 -15.32 -3.83 13.93
N GLY A 35 -14.26 -4.27 14.62
CA GLY A 35 -12.91 -4.25 14.10
C GLY A 35 -12.21 -2.90 14.17
N ASN A 36 -12.72 -1.95 14.94
CA ASN A 36 -12.13 -0.63 15.15
C ASN A 36 -10.68 -0.68 15.68
N ASP A 37 -10.29 -1.74 16.38
CA ASP A 37 -8.92 -1.98 16.86
C ASP A 37 -7.90 -2.06 15.71
N PHE A 38 -8.35 -2.38 14.48
CA PHE A 38 -7.51 -2.51 13.29
C PHE A 38 -7.46 -1.24 12.42
N LEU A 39 -8.01 -0.13 12.87
CA LEU A 39 -8.12 1.12 12.10
C LEU A 39 -7.00 2.13 12.38
N GLY A 40 -5.88 1.72 12.95
CA GLY A 40 -4.72 2.60 13.19
C GLY A 40 -4.15 3.24 11.92
N TRP A 41 -4.33 2.59 10.77
CA TRP A 41 -3.85 3.07 9.47
C TRP A 41 -4.55 4.35 8.98
N ILE A 42 -5.76 4.65 9.47
CA ILE A 42 -6.52 5.85 9.04
C ILE A 42 -5.76 7.13 9.40
N ASP A 43 -5.20 7.18 10.60
CA ASP A 43 -4.51 8.37 11.11
C ASP A 43 -2.99 8.29 10.91
N GLN A 44 -2.48 7.20 10.38
CA GLN A 44 -1.04 6.96 10.23
C GLN A 44 -0.31 8.08 9.47
N PRO A 45 -0.86 8.68 8.39
CA PRO A 45 -0.19 9.77 7.71
C PRO A 45 0.04 11.02 8.58
N GLU A 46 -0.85 11.26 9.56
CA GLU A 46 -0.80 12.43 10.44
C GLU A 46 -0.03 12.13 11.74
N ASN A 47 -0.17 10.92 12.25
CA ASN A 47 0.33 10.48 13.55
C ASN A 47 1.55 9.54 13.44
N SER A 48 2.29 9.60 12.33
CA SER A 48 3.51 8.80 12.18
C SER A 48 4.58 9.21 13.20
N ASP A 49 5.20 8.23 13.84
CA ASP A 49 6.33 8.44 14.72
C ASP A 49 7.55 8.90 13.92
N LYS A 50 8.03 10.11 14.19
CA LYS A 50 9.18 10.71 13.50
C LYS A 50 10.48 9.97 13.80
N GLU A 51 10.65 9.46 15.01
CA GLU A 51 11.85 8.70 15.37
C GLU A 51 11.90 7.35 14.64
N GLU A 52 10.75 6.68 14.54
CA GLU A 52 10.63 5.45 13.76
C GLU A 52 10.89 5.72 12.27
N TYR A 53 10.33 6.78 11.72
CA TYR A 53 10.57 7.18 10.33
C TYR A 53 12.05 7.47 10.04
N ASP A 54 12.75 8.14 10.95
CA ASP A 54 14.19 8.39 10.80
C ASP A 54 15.02 7.11 10.93
N ARG A 55 14.60 6.16 11.77
CA ARG A 55 15.20 4.82 11.83
C ARG A 55 15.02 4.05 10.52
N LEU A 56 13.83 4.10 9.93
CA LEU A 56 13.54 3.48 8.63
C LEU A 56 14.44 4.08 7.52
N LYS A 57 14.59 5.39 7.47
CA LYS A 57 15.48 6.06 6.50
C LYS A 57 16.92 5.61 6.65
N LYS A 58 17.45 5.58 7.88
CA LYS A 58 18.82 5.10 8.15
C LYS A 58 19.02 3.64 7.74
N ALA A 59 18.03 2.78 7.99
CA ALA A 59 18.07 1.38 7.55
C ALA A 59 18.07 1.28 6.01
N ALA A 60 17.25 2.06 5.33
CA ALA A 60 17.21 2.10 3.87
C ALA A 60 18.54 2.61 3.26
N GLU A 61 19.13 3.65 3.85
CA GLU A 61 20.45 4.16 3.44
C GLU A 61 21.53 3.11 3.61
N LYS A 62 21.53 2.41 4.75
CA LYS A 62 22.47 1.30 5.01
C LYS A 62 22.32 0.20 3.96
N ILE A 63 21.12 -0.27 3.68
CA ILE A 63 20.86 -1.29 2.66
C ILE A 63 21.38 -0.85 1.30
N ARG A 64 21.10 0.40 0.90
CA ARG A 64 21.59 0.95 -0.38
C ARG A 64 23.13 1.05 -0.46
N SER A 65 23.80 1.25 0.66
CA SER A 65 25.26 1.33 0.69
C SER A 65 25.94 -0.03 0.67
N ASP A 66 25.35 -1.01 1.35
CA ASP A 66 26.00 -2.28 1.68
C ASP A 66 25.57 -3.43 0.75
N SER A 67 24.43 -3.28 0.05
CA SER A 67 23.80 -4.39 -0.66
C SER A 67 23.62 -4.10 -2.16
N GLU A 68 23.93 -5.07 -2.98
CA GLU A 68 23.62 -5.06 -4.42
C GLU A 68 22.19 -5.51 -4.69
N VAL A 69 21.66 -6.39 -3.84
CA VAL A 69 20.31 -6.97 -3.97
C VAL A 69 19.60 -6.93 -2.62
N LEU A 70 18.34 -6.51 -2.62
CA LEU A 70 17.40 -6.64 -1.52
C LEU A 70 16.30 -7.63 -1.92
N VAL A 71 16.21 -8.75 -1.23
CA VAL A 71 15.12 -9.72 -1.46
C VAL A 71 14.00 -9.45 -0.46
N VAL A 72 12.81 -9.17 -0.99
CA VAL A 72 11.58 -8.99 -0.20
C VAL A 72 10.76 -10.26 -0.28
N ILE A 73 10.66 -10.97 0.85
CA ILE A 73 9.89 -12.22 0.94
C ILE A 73 8.54 -11.92 1.57
N GLY A 74 7.46 -12.19 0.84
CA GLY A 74 6.10 -11.94 1.32
C GLY A 74 5.03 -12.34 0.32
N ILE A 75 3.78 -12.35 0.78
CA ILE A 75 2.62 -12.65 -0.03
C ILE A 75 1.53 -11.60 0.17
N GLY A 76 0.78 -11.27 -0.88
CA GLY A 76 -0.35 -10.36 -0.83
C GLY A 76 0.02 -8.98 -0.28
N GLY A 77 -0.75 -8.50 0.70
CA GLY A 77 -0.59 -7.18 1.30
C GLY A 77 0.77 -6.93 1.96
N SER A 78 1.53 -7.97 2.28
CA SER A 78 2.85 -7.83 2.91
C SER A 78 3.91 -7.24 1.97
N TYR A 79 3.72 -7.27 0.65
CA TYR A 79 4.68 -6.71 -0.29
C TYR A 79 4.06 -5.88 -1.42
N LEU A 80 2.79 -6.12 -1.80
CA LEU A 80 2.19 -5.49 -2.97
C LEU A 80 2.11 -3.96 -2.86
N GLY A 81 1.80 -3.43 -1.69
CA GLY A 81 1.74 -1.99 -1.48
C GLY A 81 3.09 -1.31 -1.68
N ALA A 82 4.14 -1.84 -1.05
CA ALA A 82 5.51 -1.35 -1.22
C ALA A 82 5.98 -1.49 -2.68
N ARG A 83 5.71 -2.63 -3.32
CA ARG A 83 6.04 -2.88 -4.73
C ARG A 83 5.38 -1.87 -5.65
N ALA A 84 4.09 -1.61 -5.47
CA ALA A 84 3.36 -0.65 -6.30
C ALA A 84 3.98 0.75 -6.25
N VAL A 85 4.36 1.23 -5.06
CA VAL A 85 5.01 2.53 -4.88
C VAL A 85 6.41 2.54 -5.47
N ILE A 86 7.21 1.50 -5.24
CA ILE A 86 8.56 1.38 -5.77
C ILE A 86 8.54 1.38 -7.30
N GLU A 87 7.69 0.56 -7.92
CA GLU A 87 7.57 0.49 -9.39
C GLU A 87 7.04 1.79 -10.00
N ALA A 88 6.12 2.49 -9.31
CA ALA A 88 5.59 3.76 -9.79
C ALA A 88 6.61 4.91 -9.73
N LEU A 89 7.51 4.90 -8.74
CA LEU A 89 8.48 5.96 -8.52
C LEU A 89 9.87 5.65 -9.10
N SER A 90 10.14 4.40 -9.45
CA SER A 90 11.43 4.01 -10.01
C SER A 90 11.54 4.42 -11.48
N PRO A 91 12.65 5.06 -11.90
CA PRO A 91 12.89 5.39 -13.29
C PRO A 91 12.93 4.11 -14.15
N ARG A 92 12.20 4.11 -15.25
CA ARG A 92 12.04 2.92 -16.10
C ARG A 92 13.36 2.39 -16.69
N TYR A 93 14.35 3.25 -16.83
CA TYR A 93 15.62 2.96 -17.51
C TYR A 93 16.86 3.14 -16.64
N GLU A 94 16.73 3.69 -15.44
CA GLU A 94 17.82 3.82 -14.48
C GLU A 94 17.67 2.74 -13.40
N LYS A 95 18.53 1.74 -13.43
CA LYS A 95 18.64 0.80 -12.31
C LYS A 95 19.32 1.52 -11.15
N GLY A 96 18.66 1.54 -9.99
CA GLY A 96 19.30 1.94 -8.75
C GLY A 96 20.50 1.02 -8.44
N LYS A 97 21.37 1.45 -7.51
CA LYS A 97 22.53 0.64 -7.09
C LYS A 97 22.12 -0.71 -6.48
N THR A 98 20.99 -0.73 -5.77
CA THR A 98 20.45 -1.94 -5.13
C THR A 98 19.25 -2.42 -5.93
N GLU A 99 19.31 -3.64 -6.44
CA GLU A 99 18.18 -4.29 -7.10
C GLU A 99 17.20 -4.84 -6.06
N ILE A 100 15.88 -4.68 -6.30
CA ILE A 100 14.86 -5.21 -5.40
C ILE A 100 14.16 -6.37 -6.08
N LEU A 101 14.26 -7.55 -5.48
CA LEU A 101 13.62 -8.77 -5.92
C LEU A 101 12.48 -9.16 -4.95
N TYR A 102 11.41 -9.71 -5.51
CA TYR A 102 10.26 -10.16 -4.73
C TYR A 102 10.12 -11.67 -4.85
N ALA A 103 10.00 -12.35 -3.69
CA ALA A 103 9.89 -13.81 -3.61
C ALA A 103 8.84 -14.22 -2.57
N GLY A 104 8.45 -15.50 -2.57
CA GLY A 104 7.54 -16.07 -1.56
C GLY A 104 6.06 -15.83 -1.82
N ASN A 105 5.68 -15.38 -3.00
CA ASN A 105 4.28 -15.18 -3.39
C ASN A 105 3.58 -16.47 -3.83
N HIS A 106 4.29 -17.58 -3.96
CA HIS A 106 3.74 -18.92 -4.20
C HIS A 106 4.62 -20.03 -3.60
N LEU A 107 4.07 -21.23 -3.54
CA LEU A 107 4.72 -22.40 -2.92
C LEU A 107 5.40 -23.32 -3.95
N SER A 108 5.70 -22.84 -5.14
CA SER A 108 6.34 -23.66 -6.17
C SER A 108 7.84 -23.48 -6.19
N ASP A 109 8.56 -24.58 -6.22
CA ASP A 109 10.02 -24.70 -6.19
C ASP A 109 10.79 -24.09 -7.40
N PRO A 110 10.20 -23.86 -8.59
CA PRO A 110 10.96 -23.39 -9.76
C PRO A 110 11.41 -21.94 -9.74
N GLU A 111 11.09 -21.15 -8.71
CA GLU A 111 11.45 -19.73 -8.62
C GLU A 111 12.43 -19.39 -7.47
N LEU A 112 12.92 -20.41 -6.79
CA LEU A 112 14.05 -20.33 -5.91
C LEU A 112 15.30 -20.88 -6.61
#